data_b5e5624178e1bf1c30643c6ac07c1ce1
#
_entry.id   b5e5624178e1bf1c30643c6ac07c1ce1
#
_cell.length_a   1.000
_cell.length_b   1.000
_cell.length_c   1.000
_cell.angle_alpha   90.00
_cell.angle_beta   90.00
_cell.angle_gamma   90.00
#
_symmetry.space_group_name_H-M   'P 1'
#
loop_
_entity.id
_entity.type
_entity.pdbx_description
1 polymer ?
#
loop_
_entity_poly.entity_id
_entity_poly.type
_entity_poly.pdbx_seq_one_letter_code
_entity_poly.pdbx_strand_id
1 'polypeptide(L)'
;MPKVGMEPKRRAALVSAVIDEIGETRSLDVTVAQIARRAGMSSGLAHHYFGSKEQMLIAAMRHILSEFSTKVRAELRDASTPRDRLEGVIRANFAPHVFDPRKTSAWLSFYALAQSKPDAAHLMQVYQRRLRSNLLFDLRKLSPQADEIADTLAALIDGVYLRAALREGARSDAAHLQVSTALDTFLKQSNTR
;
A
#
# COMPACT_ATOMS: atom_id res chain seq x y z
N MET A 1 -33.74 -17.68 6.88
CA MET A 1 -32.43 -18.13 7.43
C MET A 1 -31.35 -17.21 6.96
N PRO A 2 -30.49 -16.64 7.82
CA PRO A 2 -29.31 -15.89 7.38
C PRO A 2 -28.42 -16.85 6.60
N LYS A 3 -28.06 -16.53 5.34
CA LYS A 3 -27.12 -17.32 4.55
C LYS A 3 -25.75 -17.19 5.18
N VAL A 4 -25.31 -18.22 5.91
CA VAL A 4 -23.95 -18.34 6.45
C VAL A 4 -22.96 -18.12 5.30
N GLY A 5 -22.01 -17.18 5.46
CA GLY A 5 -20.99 -16.86 4.45
C GLY A 5 -21.24 -15.60 3.60
N MET A 6 -22.39 -14.94 3.70
CA MET A 6 -22.65 -13.70 2.93
C MET A 6 -22.01 -12.45 3.54
N GLU A 7 -21.81 -12.41 4.86
CA GLU A 7 -21.22 -11.26 5.55
C GLU A 7 -19.79 -10.95 5.08
N PRO A 8 -18.83 -11.92 5.02
CA PRO A 8 -17.49 -11.65 4.53
C PRO A 8 -17.47 -11.12 3.08
N LYS A 9 -18.32 -11.68 2.20
CA LYS A 9 -18.44 -11.22 0.81
C LYS A 9 -18.95 -9.78 0.72
N ARG A 10 -19.95 -9.43 1.52
CA ARG A 10 -20.52 -8.07 1.56
C ARG A 10 -19.53 -7.06 2.16
N ARG A 11 -18.79 -7.43 3.21
CA ARG A 11 -17.71 -6.61 3.76
C ARG A 11 -16.63 -6.37 2.72
N ALA A 12 -16.18 -7.40 2.00
CA ALA A 12 -15.19 -7.28 0.94
C ALA A 12 -15.68 -6.37 -0.21
N ALA A 13 -16.94 -6.52 -0.63
CA ALA A 13 -17.53 -5.66 -1.65
C ALA A 13 -17.58 -4.18 -1.23
N LEU A 14 -17.92 -3.89 0.03
CA LEU A 14 -17.89 -2.53 0.57
C LEU A 14 -16.46 -1.98 0.62
N VAL A 15 -15.47 -2.77 1.03
CA VAL A 15 -14.05 -2.37 1.05
C VAL A 15 -13.57 -2.04 -0.36
N SER A 16 -13.87 -2.88 -1.36
CA SER A 16 -13.54 -2.60 -2.76
C SER A 16 -14.20 -1.31 -3.23
N ALA A 17 -15.49 -1.13 -2.94
CA ALA A 17 -16.24 0.07 -3.31
C ALA A 17 -15.65 1.35 -2.70
N VAL A 18 -15.13 1.30 -1.47
CA VAL A 18 -14.40 2.43 -0.86
C VAL A 18 -13.16 2.80 -1.67
N ILE A 19 -12.33 1.80 -1.99
CA ILE A 19 -11.09 2.02 -2.75
C ILE A 19 -11.40 2.62 -4.12
N ASP A 20 -12.36 2.05 -4.82
CA ASP A 20 -12.78 2.51 -6.14
C ASP A 20 -13.36 3.94 -6.09
N GLU A 21 -14.22 4.24 -5.11
CA GLU A 21 -14.85 5.56 -4.96
C GLU A 21 -13.81 6.65 -4.66
N ILE A 22 -12.89 6.39 -3.72
CA ILE A 22 -11.80 7.32 -3.40
C ILE A 22 -10.84 7.45 -4.60
N GLY A 23 -10.50 6.34 -5.23
CA GLY A 23 -9.58 6.31 -6.37
C GLY A 23 -10.10 7.10 -7.57
N GLU A 24 -11.41 7.04 -7.84
CA GLU A 24 -12.04 7.78 -8.94
C GLU A 24 -12.26 9.25 -8.60
N THR A 25 -12.75 9.56 -7.39
CA THR A 25 -12.99 10.94 -6.97
C THR A 25 -11.73 11.68 -6.55
N ARG A 26 -10.66 10.96 -6.26
CA ARG A 26 -9.40 11.46 -5.67
C ARG A 26 -9.63 12.26 -4.38
N SER A 27 -10.65 11.89 -3.62
CA SER A 27 -11.09 12.61 -2.42
C SER A 27 -11.55 11.64 -1.34
N LEU A 28 -11.36 12.04 -0.09
CA LEU A 28 -11.98 11.39 1.07
C LEU A 28 -13.44 11.89 1.30
N ASP A 29 -13.88 12.87 0.53
CA ASP A 29 -15.25 13.43 0.65
C ASP A 29 -16.29 12.57 -0.08
N VAL A 30 -16.18 11.26 0.11
CA VAL A 30 -17.13 10.27 -0.37
C VAL A 30 -18.18 9.99 0.72
N THR A 31 -19.43 9.75 0.32
CA THR A 31 -20.51 9.44 1.26
C THR A 31 -20.74 7.94 1.40
N VAL A 32 -21.29 7.51 2.55
CA VAL A 32 -21.69 6.10 2.74
C VAL A 32 -22.72 5.67 1.70
N ALA A 33 -23.57 6.58 1.23
CA ALA A 33 -24.56 6.31 0.18
C ALA A 33 -23.89 5.99 -1.17
N GLN A 34 -22.85 6.74 -1.55
CA GLN A 34 -22.07 6.46 -2.76
C GLN A 34 -21.38 5.10 -2.68
N ILE A 35 -20.66 4.82 -1.58
CA ILE A 35 -19.98 3.55 -1.33
C ILE A 35 -20.98 2.38 -1.37
N ALA A 36 -22.10 2.49 -0.65
CA ALA A 36 -23.10 1.43 -0.58
C ALA A 36 -23.73 1.16 -1.96
N ARG A 37 -24.09 2.22 -2.71
CA ARG A 37 -24.61 2.11 -4.07
C ARG A 37 -23.62 1.39 -5.00
N ARG A 38 -22.34 1.75 -4.96
CA ARG A 38 -21.29 1.07 -5.74
C ARG A 38 -21.17 -0.41 -5.37
N ALA A 39 -21.32 -0.74 -4.10
CA ALA A 39 -21.29 -2.12 -3.60
C ALA A 39 -22.62 -2.90 -3.85
N GLY A 40 -23.62 -2.29 -4.47
CA GLY A 40 -24.94 -2.90 -4.67
C GLY A 40 -25.73 -3.12 -3.37
N MET A 41 -25.55 -2.23 -2.40
CA MET A 41 -26.14 -2.34 -1.06
C MET A 41 -26.86 -1.04 -0.64
N SER A 42 -27.73 -1.13 0.37
CA SER A 42 -28.29 0.05 1.03
C SER A 42 -27.30 0.66 2.02
N SER A 43 -27.42 1.98 2.26
CA SER A 43 -26.62 2.68 3.28
C SER A 43 -26.80 2.10 4.67
N GLY A 44 -28.02 1.67 5.01
CA GLY A 44 -28.31 1.00 6.30
C GLY A 44 -27.53 -0.31 6.46
N LEU A 45 -27.39 -1.10 5.38
CA LEU A 45 -26.61 -2.32 5.41
C LEU A 45 -25.12 -2.04 5.52
N ALA A 46 -24.61 -1.00 4.84
CA ALA A 46 -23.22 -0.57 4.96
C ALA A 46 -22.90 -0.10 6.40
N HIS A 47 -23.77 0.68 7.01
CA HIS A 47 -23.65 1.06 8.43
C HIS A 47 -23.71 -0.15 9.37
N HIS A 48 -24.58 -1.13 9.09
CA HIS A 48 -24.64 -2.37 9.88
C HIS A 48 -23.30 -3.11 9.91
N TYR A 49 -22.57 -3.15 8.77
CA TYR A 49 -21.29 -3.86 8.69
C TYR A 49 -20.11 -3.10 9.29
N PHE A 50 -20.07 -1.77 9.18
CA PHE A 50 -18.89 -0.99 9.56
C PHE A 50 -19.16 0.09 10.60
N GLY A 51 -20.41 0.38 10.92
CA GLY A 51 -20.79 1.42 11.87
C GLY A 51 -20.65 2.84 11.32
N SER A 52 -19.49 3.21 10.81
CA SER A 52 -19.22 4.56 10.32
C SER A 52 -18.44 4.60 9.01
N LYS A 53 -18.48 5.74 8.31
CA LYS A 53 -17.62 6.03 7.15
C LYS A 53 -16.14 5.84 7.50
N GLU A 54 -15.72 6.35 8.64
CA GLU A 54 -14.33 6.26 9.10
C GLU A 54 -13.87 4.81 9.21
N GLN A 55 -14.69 3.94 9.80
CA GLN A 55 -14.37 2.51 9.89
C GLN A 55 -14.31 1.81 8.52
N MET A 56 -15.10 2.26 7.55
CA MET A 56 -14.99 1.78 6.16
C MET A 56 -13.65 2.20 5.53
N LEU A 57 -13.23 3.45 5.73
CA LEU A 57 -11.93 3.97 5.24
C LEU A 57 -10.76 3.20 5.88
N ILE A 58 -10.80 2.98 7.18
CA ILE A 58 -9.78 2.20 7.89
C ILE A 58 -9.73 0.74 7.39
N ALA A 59 -10.89 0.13 7.12
CA ALA A 59 -10.95 -1.22 6.58
C ALA A 59 -10.36 -1.28 5.15
N ALA A 60 -10.60 -0.28 4.31
CA ALA A 60 -10.02 -0.18 2.98
C ALA A 60 -8.48 -0.02 3.05
N MET A 61 -7.97 0.81 3.95
CA MET A 61 -6.53 0.96 4.19
C MET A 61 -5.90 -0.37 4.65
N ARG A 62 -6.52 -1.07 5.61
CA ARG A 62 -6.07 -2.40 6.05
C ARG A 62 -6.04 -3.42 4.91
N HIS A 63 -7.03 -3.37 4.03
CA HIS A 63 -7.09 -4.27 2.88
C HIS A 63 -5.92 -4.04 1.92
N ILE A 64 -5.63 -2.81 1.52
CA ILE A 64 -4.49 -2.47 0.66
C ILE A 64 -3.17 -2.94 1.31
N LEU A 65 -2.97 -2.69 2.60
CA LEU A 65 -1.79 -3.15 3.33
C LEU A 65 -1.68 -4.68 3.41
N SER A 66 -2.81 -5.38 3.48
CA SER A 66 -2.84 -6.85 3.49
C SER A 66 -2.47 -7.43 2.13
N GLU A 67 -2.98 -6.87 1.04
CA GLU A 67 -2.59 -7.25 -0.33
C GLU A 67 -1.09 -7.05 -0.55
N PHE A 68 -0.58 -5.87 -0.19
CA PHE A 68 0.85 -5.56 -0.23
C PHE A 68 1.69 -6.58 0.56
N SER A 69 1.31 -6.84 1.82
CA SER A 69 2.03 -7.81 2.67
C SER A 69 2.01 -9.23 2.08
N THR A 70 0.92 -9.62 1.43
CA THR A 70 0.80 -10.92 0.76
C THR A 70 1.74 -10.99 -0.44
N LYS A 71 1.82 -9.91 -1.23
CA LYS A 71 2.74 -9.83 -2.38
C LYS A 71 4.19 -9.86 -1.94
N VAL A 72 4.58 -9.10 -0.90
CA VAL A 72 5.94 -9.15 -0.35
C VAL A 72 6.30 -10.57 0.07
N ARG A 73 5.42 -11.26 0.81
CA ARG A 73 5.69 -12.65 1.22
C ARG A 73 5.87 -13.61 0.04
N ALA A 74 5.10 -13.41 -1.04
CA ALA A 74 5.25 -14.22 -2.25
C ALA A 74 6.62 -14.00 -2.91
N GLU A 75 7.02 -12.73 -3.14
CA GLU A 75 8.32 -12.40 -3.72
C GLU A 75 9.49 -12.92 -2.87
N LEU A 76 9.39 -12.81 -1.54
CA LEU A 76 10.45 -13.26 -0.62
C LEU A 76 10.60 -14.79 -0.55
N ARG A 77 9.56 -15.56 -0.90
CA ARG A 77 9.61 -17.02 -0.89
C ARG A 77 10.55 -17.55 -1.97
N ASP A 78 10.56 -16.90 -3.12
CA ASP A 78 11.30 -17.34 -4.30
C ASP A 78 12.70 -16.71 -4.38
N ALA A 79 13.04 -15.79 -3.48
CA ALA A 79 14.31 -15.09 -3.46
C ALA A 79 15.39 -15.88 -2.69
N SER A 80 16.54 -16.11 -3.31
CA SER A 80 17.64 -16.93 -2.77
C SER A 80 18.77 -16.12 -2.14
N THR A 81 19.01 -14.88 -2.60
CA THR A 81 20.07 -14.03 -2.08
C THR A 81 19.52 -12.79 -1.37
N PRO A 82 20.30 -12.13 -0.49
CA PRO A 82 19.89 -10.85 0.10
C PRO A 82 19.53 -9.79 -0.95
N ARG A 83 20.26 -9.74 -2.09
CA ARG A 83 19.99 -8.80 -3.18
C ARG A 83 18.66 -9.13 -3.87
N ASP A 84 18.37 -10.43 -4.14
CA ASP A 84 17.10 -10.87 -4.73
C ASP A 84 15.91 -10.55 -3.81
N ARG A 85 16.10 -10.67 -2.49
CA ARG A 85 15.07 -10.35 -1.51
C ARG A 85 14.74 -8.86 -1.48
N LEU A 86 15.76 -7.99 -1.54
CA LEU A 86 15.56 -6.54 -1.67
C LEU A 86 14.80 -6.22 -2.96
N GLU A 87 15.20 -6.83 -4.07
CA GLU A 87 14.52 -6.68 -5.36
C GLU A 87 13.06 -7.17 -5.30
N GLY A 88 12.82 -8.27 -4.59
CA GLY A 88 11.47 -8.79 -4.33
C GLY A 88 10.59 -7.80 -3.55
N VAL A 89 11.15 -7.15 -2.53
CA VAL A 89 10.43 -6.10 -1.79
C VAL A 89 10.08 -4.92 -2.71
N ILE A 90 11.02 -4.48 -3.56
CA ILE A 90 10.79 -3.39 -4.52
C ILE A 90 9.72 -3.80 -5.55
N ARG A 91 9.82 -5.00 -6.15
CA ARG A 91 8.81 -5.52 -7.09
C ARG A 91 7.43 -5.60 -6.48
N ALA A 92 7.33 -6.04 -5.22
CA ALA A 92 6.06 -6.12 -4.53
C ALA A 92 5.37 -4.76 -4.39
N ASN A 93 6.15 -3.68 -4.14
CA ASN A 93 5.62 -2.33 -4.05
C ASN A 93 5.03 -1.85 -5.39
N PHE A 94 5.65 -2.19 -6.51
CA PHE A 94 5.27 -1.70 -7.82
C PHE A 94 4.59 -2.76 -8.70
N ALA A 95 4.11 -3.87 -8.11
CA ALA A 95 3.36 -4.86 -8.87
C ALA A 95 2.10 -4.23 -9.51
N PRO A 96 1.75 -4.54 -10.78
CA PRO A 96 0.69 -3.82 -11.51
C PRO A 96 -0.65 -3.76 -10.76
N HIS A 97 -1.02 -4.83 -10.06
CA HIS A 97 -2.28 -4.88 -9.29
C HIS A 97 -2.21 -4.11 -7.95
N VAL A 98 -1.01 -3.78 -7.47
CA VAL A 98 -0.78 -2.93 -6.28
C VAL A 98 -0.62 -1.48 -6.72
N PHE A 99 0.12 -1.25 -7.80
CA PHE A 99 0.40 0.06 -8.39
C PHE A 99 -0.67 0.46 -9.42
N ASP A 100 -1.93 0.20 -9.11
CA ASP A 100 -3.10 0.62 -9.90
C ASP A 100 -3.40 2.10 -9.61
N PRO A 101 -3.77 2.92 -10.63
CA PRO A 101 -4.04 4.34 -10.44
C PRO A 101 -5.08 4.66 -9.38
N ARG A 102 -6.13 3.82 -9.22
CA ARG A 102 -7.14 4.01 -8.18
C ARG A 102 -6.58 3.71 -6.79
N LYS A 103 -5.77 2.66 -6.67
CA LYS A 103 -5.11 2.30 -5.40
C LYS A 103 -4.06 3.32 -5.00
N THR A 104 -3.27 3.85 -5.95
CA THR A 104 -2.29 4.91 -5.64
C THR A 104 -2.97 6.20 -5.21
N SER A 105 -4.09 6.57 -5.84
CA SER A 105 -4.90 7.74 -5.42
C SER A 105 -5.53 7.53 -4.05
N ALA A 106 -6.09 6.34 -3.78
CA ALA A 106 -6.62 5.99 -2.46
C ALA A 106 -5.51 6.00 -1.40
N TRP A 107 -4.33 5.48 -1.73
CA TRP A 107 -3.18 5.50 -0.83
C TRP A 107 -2.75 6.91 -0.46
N LEU A 108 -2.66 7.83 -1.42
CA LEU A 108 -2.39 9.24 -1.16
C LEU A 108 -3.44 9.86 -0.22
N SER A 109 -4.72 9.53 -0.42
CA SER A 109 -5.81 9.99 0.45
C SER A 109 -5.66 9.46 1.88
N PHE A 110 -5.11 8.25 2.07
CA PHE A 110 -4.85 7.70 3.39
C PHE A 110 -3.70 8.41 4.12
N TYR A 111 -2.71 8.98 3.43
CA TYR A 111 -1.73 9.87 4.08
C TYR A 111 -2.43 11.08 4.72
N ALA A 112 -3.37 11.71 4.00
CA ALA A 112 -4.14 12.82 4.54
C ALA A 112 -5.02 12.39 5.73
N LEU A 113 -5.67 11.22 5.65
CA LEU A 113 -6.45 10.66 6.74
C LEU A 113 -5.61 10.41 8.00
N ALA A 114 -4.38 9.92 7.83
CA ALA A 114 -3.46 9.63 8.93
C ALA A 114 -3.03 10.89 9.71
N GLN A 115 -3.10 12.09 9.12
CA GLN A 115 -2.81 13.33 9.83
C GLN A 115 -3.90 13.71 10.86
N SER A 116 -5.13 13.23 10.67
CA SER A 116 -6.28 13.63 11.49
C SER A 116 -6.92 12.49 12.28
N LYS A 117 -6.59 11.21 11.97
CA LYS A 117 -7.23 10.04 12.56
C LYS A 117 -6.20 9.09 13.17
N PRO A 118 -6.23 8.88 14.50
CA PRO A 118 -5.24 8.05 15.21
C PRO A 118 -5.13 6.62 14.68
N ASP A 119 -6.26 5.98 14.33
CA ASP A 119 -6.27 4.62 13.78
C ASP A 119 -5.58 4.53 12.42
N ALA A 120 -5.78 5.52 11.56
CA ALA A 120 -5.09 5.61 10.27
C ALA A 120 -3.59 5.91 10.46
N ALA A 121 -3.25 6.81 11.39
CA ALA A 121 -1.85 7.10 11.76
C ALA A 121 -1.13 5.85 12.25
N HIS A 122 -1.79 5.06 13.10
CA HIS A 122 -1.22 3.79 13.59
C HIS A 122 -0.98 2.80 12.45
N LEU A 123 -1.93 2.64 11.52
CA LEU A 123 -1.74 1.76 10.36
C LEU A 123 -0.59 2.22 9.46
N MET A 124 -0.46 3.53 9.24
CA MET A 124 0.64 4.11 8.47
C MET A 124 1.99 3.85 9.15
N GLN A 125 2.09 4.02 10.46
CA GLN A 125 3.31 3.70 11.22
C GLN A 125 3.66 2.21 11.15
N VAL A 126 2.66 1.32 11.18
CA VAL A 126 2.89 -0.13 11.02
C VAL A 126 3.43 -0.43 9.63
N TYR A 127 2.87 0.19 8.57
CA TYR A 127 3.37 0.05 7.21
C TYR A 127 4.82 0.51 7.09
N GLN A 128 5.14 1.73 7.52
CA GLN A 128 6.48 2.31 7.43
C GLN A 128 7.52 1.45 8.18
N ARG A 129 7.20 1.00 9.39
CA ARG A 129 8.09 0.10 10.16
C ARG A 129 8.32 -1.23 9.45
N ARG A 130 7.28 -1.82 8.84
CA ARG A 130 7.41 -3.08 8.11
C ARG A 130 8.22 -2.92 6.83
N LEU A 131 7.98 -1.87 6.05
CA LEU A 131 8.77 -1.57 4.85
C LEU A 131 10.24 -1.41 5.21
N ARG A 132 10.55 -0.56 6.19
CA ARG A 132 11.92 -0.36 6.68
C ARG A 132 12.55 -1.67 7.15
N SER A 133 11.84 -2.45 7.97
CA SER A 133 12.34 -3.73 8.49
C SER A 133 12.62 -4.76 7.38
N ASN A 134 11.75 -4.85 6.37
CA ASN A 134 11.97 -5.75 5.23
C ASN A 134 13.23 -5.36 4.43
N LEU A 135 13.48 -4.07 4.23
CA LEU A 135 14.69 -3.58 3.56
C LEU A 135 15.93 -3.80 4.42
N LEU A 136 15.86 -3.40 5.67
CA LEU A 136 17.01 -3.41 6.59
C LEU A 136 17.55 -4.81 6.86
N PHE A 137 16.67 -5.82 6.94
CA PHE A 137 17.06 -7.22 7.21
C PHE A 137 18.10 -7.76 6.22
N ASP A 138 17.97 -7.42 4.95
CA ASP A 138 18.87 -7.88 3.90
C ASP A 138 19.98 -6.87 3.59
N LEU A 139 19.73 -5.56 3.75
CA LEU A 139 20.74 -4.52 3.61
C LEU A 139 21.89 -4.69 4.60
N ARG A 140 21.63 -5.11 5.84
CA ARG A 140 22.66 -5.38 6.88
C ARG A 140 23.68 -6.46 6.47
N LYS A 141 23.34 -7.29 5.50
CA LYS A 141 24.24 -8.32 4.96
C LYS A 141 25.08 -7.81 3.78
N LEU A 142 24.72 -6.63 3.24
CA LEU A 142 25.28 -6.11 1.99
C LEU A 142 26.03 -4.78 2.17
N SER A 143 25.75 -4.03 3.24
CA SER A 143 26.32 -2.70 3.44
C SER A 143 26.41 -2.31 4.91
N PRO A 144 27.51 -1.69 5.34
CA PRO A 144 27.62 -1.09 6.68
C PRO A 144 26.69 0.13 6.86
N GLN A 145 26.23 0.75 5.76
CA GLN A 145 25.30 1.89 5.74
C GLN A 145 23.83 1.46 5.62
N ALA A 146 23.50 0.24 6.05
CA ALA A 146 22.19 -0.38 5.85
C ALA A 146 21.01 0.46 6.36
N ASP A 147 21.16 1.12 7.52
CA ASP A 147 20.10 1.93 8.12
C ASP A 147 19.79 3.17 7.27
N GLU A 148 20.81 3.92 6.81
CA GLU A 148 20.65 5.09 5.93
C GLU A 148 20.05 4.72 4.56
N ILE A 149 20.50 3.61 3.99
CA ILE A 149 20.00 3.11 2.71
C ILE A 149 18.54 2.67 2.86
N ALA A 150 18.19 1.99 3.95
CA ALA A 150 16.81 1.55 4.19
C ALA A 150 15.86 2.74 4.32
N ASP A 151 16.23 3.76 5.05
CA ASP A 151 15.42 4.98 5.23
C ASP A 151 15.26 5.74 3.92
N THR A 152 16.34 5.87 3.15
CA THR A 152 16.32 6.54 1.85
C THR A 152 15.46 5.79 0.83
N LEU A 153 15.59 4.47 0.74
CA LEU A 153 14.78 3.65 -0.16
C LEU A 153 13.30 3.65 0.22
N ALA A 154 12.97 3.60 1.50
CA ALA A 154 11.60 3.69 1.97
C ALA A 154 10.98 5.05 1.58
N ALA A 155 11.69 6.14 1.81
CA ALA A 155 11.25 7.48 1.40
C ALA A 155 11.12 7.61 -0.14
N LEU A 156 12.03 7.00 -0.90
CA LEU A 156 11.95 6.98 -2.36
C LEU A 156 10.72 6.22 -2.86
N ILE A 157 10.41 5.06 -2.28
CA ILE A 157 9.21 4.28 -2.60
C ILE A 157 7.96 5.14 -2.36
N ASP A 158 7.84 5.76 -1.20
CA ASP A 158 6.71 6.64 -0.86
C ASP A 158 6.62 7.84 -1.82
N GLY A 159 7.75 8.45 -2.17
CA GLY A 159 7.84 9.55 -3.13
C GLY A 159 7.41 9.15 -4.56
N VAL A 160 7.73 7.94 -5.00
CA VAL A 160 7.29 7.40 -6.29
C VAL A 160 5.77 7.20 -6.31
N TYR A 161 5.18 6.68 -5.22
CA TYR A 161 3.72 6.58 -5.08
C TYR A 161 3.02 7.94 -5.12
N LEU A 162 3.53 8.92 -4.39
CA LEU A 162 3.02 10.28 -4.39
C LEU A 162 3.01 10.87 -5.82
N ARG A 163 4.12 10.73 -6.54
CA ARG A 163 4.23 11.21 -7.92
C ARG A 163 3.28 10.48 -8.88
N ALA A 164 3.12 9.17 -8.70
CA ALA A 164 2.21 8.37 -9.50
C ALA A 164 0.74 8.79 -9.30
N ALA A 165 0.34 9.06 -8.06
CA ALA A 165 -1.01 9.53 -7.75
C ALA A 165 -1.34 10.90 -8.36
N LEU A 166 -0.32 11.75 -8.56
CA LEU A 166 -0.45 13.11 -9.09
C LEU A 166 -0.25 13.22 -10.62
N ARG A 167 0.18 12.15 -11.28
CA ARG A 167 0.45 12.13 -12.74
C ARG A 167 -0.46 11.14 -13.44
N GLU A 168 -0.85 11.47 -14.66
CA GLU A 168 -1.46 10.50 -15.57
C GLU A 168 -0.38 9.59 -16.19
N GLY A 169 -0.73 8.33 -16.43
CA GLY A 169 0.15 7.39 -17.13
C GLY A 169 1.37 6.92 -16.33
N ALA A 170 1.33 6.97 -15.00
CA ALA A 170 2.38 6.38 -14.18
C ALA A 170 2.53 4.88 -14.46
N ARG A 171 3.75 4.44 -14.79
CA ARG A 171 4.04 3.06 -15.19
C ARG A 171 4.74 2.31 -14.08
N SER A 172 4.23 1.14 -13.78
CA SER A 172 4.76 0.21 -12.77
C SER A 172 6.22 -0.16 -13.02
N ASP A 173 6.58 -0.47 -14.29
CA ASP A 173 7.94 -0.84 -14.68
C ASP A 173 8.95 0.31 -14.50
N ALA A 174 8.56 1.53 -14.85
CA ALA A 174 9.41 2.71 -14.67
C ALA A 174 9.62 3.03 -13.17
N ALA A 175 8.57 2.91 -12.36
CA ALA A 175 8.63 3.10 -10.92
C ALA A 175 9.55 2.07 -10.25
N HIS A 176 9.41 0.80 -10.61
CA HIS A 176 10.28 -0.29 -10.18
C HIS A 176 11.74 -0.02 -10.55
N LEU A 177 12.01 0.26 -11.83
CA LEU A 177 13.37 0.53 -12.33
C LEU A 177 14.04 1.70 -11.59
N GLN A 178 13.30 2.76 -11.30
CA GLN A 178 13.83 3.92 -10.59
C GLN A 178 14.36 3.55 -9.21
N VAL A 179 13.61 2.76 -8.43
CA VAL A 179 14.00 2.36 -7.07
C VAL A 179 15.10 1.30 -7.10
N SER A 180 15.05 0.36 -8.04
CA SER A 180 16.07 -0.66 -8.24
C SER A 180 17.42 -0.06 -8.61
N THR A 181 17.43 0.94 -9.50
CA THR A 181 18.65 1.68 -9.88
C THR A 181 19.25 2.43 -8.68
N ALA A 182 18.41 3.03 -7.84
CA ALA A 182 18.88 3.68 -6.62
C ALA A 182 19.52 2.67 -5.64
N LEU A 183 18.90 1.51 -5.45
CA LEU A 183 19.49 0.43 -4.62
C LEU A 183 20.86 0.01 -5.14
N ASP A 184 21.00 -0.23 -6.45
CA ASP A 184 22.29 -0.62 -7.05
C ASP A 184 23.37 0.45 -6.86
N THR A 185 22.98 1.72 -6.97
CA THR A 185 23.90 2.85 -6.77
C THR A 185 24.40 2.90 -5.33
N PHE A 186 23.52 2.76 -4.34
CA PHE A 186 23.89 2.74 -2.93
C PHE A 186 24.82 1.56 -2.58
N LEU A 187 24.50 0.36 -3.07
CA LEU A 187 25.33 -0.81 -2.82
C LEU A 187 26.74 -0.70 -3.46
N LYS A 188 26.85 -0.11 -4.64
CA LYS A 188 28.17 0.16 -5.27
C LYS A 188 28.99 1.15 -4.45
N GLN A 189 28.38 2.24 -4.00
CA GLN A 189 29.06 3.26 -3.18
C GLN A 189 29.54 2.74 -1.84
N SER A 190 28.75 1.85 -1.22
CA SER A 190 29.10 1.20 0.05
C SER A 190 30.32 0.27 -0.06
N ASN A 191 30.54 -0.35 -1.21
CA ASN A 191 31.65 -1.28 -1.44
C ASN A 191 32.95 -0.58 -1.88
N THR A 192 32.91 0.74 -2.10
CA THR A 192 34.06 1.54 -2.58
C THR A 192 34.72 2.33 -1.44
N ARG A 193 34.11 2.32 -0.26
CA ARG A 193 34.63 2.94 0.99
C ARG A 193 35.14 1.87 1.94
#